data_60ec3fec54c058e55c3a84e9bb81a68b
#
_entry.id   60ec3fec54c058e55c3a84e9bb81a68b
#
_cell.length_a   1.000
_cell.length_b   1.000
_cell.length_c   1.000
_cell.angle_alpha   90.00
_cell.angle_beta   90.00
_cell.angle_gamma   90.00
#
_symmetry.space_group_name_H-M   'P 1'
#
loop_
_entity.id
_entity.type
_entity.pdbx_description
1 polymer ?
#
loop_
_entity_poly.entity_id
_entity_poly.type
_entity_poly.pdbx_seq_one_letter_code
_entity_poly.pdbx_strand_id
1 'polypeptide(L)'
;MKTSELAFIVVAAVFLASMTLFVSREGRFSSYAAPPEASAAPQSSGQSLTYDFDNDNAGAIPAKFHGARTGQGSEGKWVVMTDTTASSKPNVVAQTSTDKTDYRFPLLISDEGSFKDLELSVKFKAVAGEVDRAAGLVFRLKDANNYYIVRANALEDNYRLYHVIKGSRRQFAGANFKVTSGEWHELRVECVGNKIICYYDGAKKIEATDDTFKDTGKVGLWTKADSVTYFDDLKVVAK
;
A
#
# COMPACT_ATOMS: atom_id res chain seq x y z
N MET A 1 55.79 9.22 32.96
CA MET A 1 56.09 8.44 34.19
C MET A 1 54.79 8.17 34.92
N LYS A 2 54.61 6.95 35.27
CA LYS A 2 53.63 6.22 36.12
C LYS A 2 52.48 5.61 35.35
N THR A 3 52.72 4.34 35.05
CA THR A 3 51.92 3.16 34.87
C THR A 3 51.08 2.83 36.10
N SER A 4 49.86 2.35 35.94
CA SER A 4 49.32 1.36 36.86
C SER A 4 48.35 0.42 36.12
N GLU A 5 48.72 -0.84 36.32
CA GLU A 5 48.10 -2.04 35.75
C GLU A 5 46.79 -2.44 36.42
N LEU A 6 46.00 -3.08 35.65
CA LEU A 6 45.26 -4.35 35.80
C LEU A 6 44.76 -4.85 37.14
N ALA A 7 43.54 -5.36 37.15
CA ALA A 7 43.23 -6.65 37.71
C ALA A 7 42.00 -7.30 37.02
N PHE A 8 42.27 -8.44 36.32
CA PHE A 8 41.29 -9.42 35.89
C PHE A 8 40.91 -10.28 37.11
N ILE A 9 39.60 -10.40 37.41
CA ILE A 9 39.11 -11.43 38.32
C ILE A 9 38.29 -12.43 37.53
N VAL A 10 38.80 -13.63 37.37
CA VAL A 10 38.10 -14.81 36.89
C VAL A 10 37.44 -15.48 38.08
N VAL A 11 36.12 -15.55 38.08
CA VAL A 11 35.35 -16.36 39.03
C VAL A 11 34.87 -17.61 38.32
N ALA A 12 35.49 -18.73 38.66
CA ALA A 12 35.03 -20.06 38.27
C ALA A 12 33.98 -20.53 39.30
N ALA A 13 32.76 -20.75 38.83
CA ALA A 13 31.70 -21.37 39.64
C ALA A 13 31.64 -22.87 39.32
N VAL A 14 31.97 -23.67 40.32
CA VAL A 14 31.83 -25.13 40.33
C VAL A 14 30.36 -25.46 40.64
N PHE A 15 29.67 -26.14 39.73
CA PHE A 15 28.36 -26.71 40.00
C PHE A 15 28.48 -28.17 40.43
N LEU A 16 28.13 -28.43 41.72
CA LEU A 16 27.89 -29.78 42.24
C LEU A 16 26.55 -30.31 41.68
N ALA A 17 26.59 -31.46 41.06
CA ALA A 17 25.42 -32.22 40.66
C ALA A 17 24.85 -32.95 41.88
N SER A 18 23.64 -32.61 42.31
CA SER A 18 22.84 -33.44 43.24
C SER A 18 21.74 -34.14 42.43
N MET A 19 21.88 -35.45 42.37
CA MET A 19 20.97 -36.39 41.72
C MET A 19 19.82 -36.68 42.66
N THR A 20 18.63 -36.15 42.38
CA THR A 20 17.37 -36.52 43.07
C THR A 20 16.53 -37.38 42.13
N LEU A 21 16.30 -38.62 42.49
CA LEU A 21 15.31 -39.49 41.86
C LEU A 21 13.92 -38.89 42.01
N PHE A 22 13.23 -38.64 40.91
CA PHE A 22 11.81 -38.37 40.90
C PHE A 22 11.06 -39.48 40.18
N VAL A 23 10.16 -40.09 40.94
CA VAL A 23 9.22 -41.16 40.56
C VAL A 23 8.31 -40.64 39.43
N SER A 24 8.23 -41.37 38.34
CA SER A 24 7.33 -41.14 37.23
C SER A 24 5.86 -41.25 37.63
N ARG A 25 5.14 -40.16 37.47
CA ARG A 25 3.68 -40.15 37.48
C ARG A 25 3.26 -39.85 36.03
N GLU A 26 2.65 -40.83 35.39
CA GLU A 26 2.10 -40.69 34.02
C GLU A 26 1.05 -39.57 34.00
N GLY A 27 1.44 -38.39 33.50
CA GLY A 27 0.55 -37.31 33.14
C GLY A 27 0.19 -37.41 31.65
N ARG A 28 -1.07 -37.64 31.34
CA ARG A 28 -1.59 -37.60 29.95
C ARG A 28 -1.34 -36.20 29.40
N PHE A 29 -0.45 -36.08 28.41
CA PHE A 29 -0.33 -34.88 27.62
C PHE A 29 -1.57 -34.78 26.71
N SER A 30 -2.49 -33.89 27.05
CA SER A 30 -3.53 -33.43 26.12
C SER A 30 -2.84 -32.57 25.08
N SER A 31 -2.78 -33.10 23.86
CA SER A 31 -2.33 -32.32 22.69
C SER A 31 -3.39 -31.26 22.39
N TYR A 32 -3.13 -30.01 22.78
CA TYR A 32 -3.89 -28.88 22.24
C TYR A 32 -3.55 -28.79 20.75
N ALA A 33 -4.48 -29.21 19.91
CA ALA A 33 -4.42 -28.89 18.49
C ALA A 33 -4.50 -27.36 18.35
N ALA A 34 -3.55 -26.78 17.63
CA ALA A 34 -3.62 -25.36 17.27
C ALA A 34 -4.94 -25.12 16.50
N PRO A 35 -5.63 -23.97 16.75
CA PRO A 35 -6.83 -23.66 15.98
C PRO A 35 -6.47 -23.62 14.49
N PRO A 36 -7.35 -24.10 13.60
CA PRO A 36 -7.09 -24.08 12.17
C PRO A 36 -6.87 -22.62 11.75
N GLU A 37 -5.76 -22.37 11.03
CA GLU A 37 -5.55 -21.11 10.34
C GLU A 37 -6.80 -20.80 9.52
N ALA A 38 -7.37 -19.62 9.71
CA ALA A 38 -8.50 -19.17 8.93
C ALA A 38 -8.06 -19.13 7.45
N SER A 39 -8.47 -20.14 6.69
CA SER A 39 -8.27 -20.21 5.26
C SER A 39 -8.91 -18.95 4.65
N ALA A 40 -8.09 -18.10 4.04
CA ALA A 40 -8.60 -16.98 3.27
C ALA A 40 -9.61 -17.51 2.24
N ALA A 41 -10.81 -16.94 2.22
CA ALA A 41 -11.84 -17.34 1.27
C ALA A 41 -11.27 -17.25 -0.17
N PRO A 42 -11.53 -18.25 -1.03
CA PRO A 42 -11.02 -18.25 -2.39
C PRO A 42 -11.55 -17.02 -3.13
N GLN A 43 -10.65 -16.31 -3.83
CA GLN A 43 -11.03 -15.21 -4.72
C GLN A 43 -11.94 -15.78 -5.81
N SER A 44 -13.16 -15.25 -5.96
CA SER A 44 -14.03 -15.64 -7.08
C SER A 44 -13.46 -15.02 -8.37
N SER A 45 -13.03 -15.84 -9.31
CA SER A 45 -12.68 -15.38 -10.66
C SER A 45 -13.90 -14.69 -11.29
N GLY A 46 -13.71 -13.46 -11.82
CA GLY A 46 -14.78 -12.69 -12.45
C GLY A 46 -15.40 -11.58 -11.58
N GLN A 47 -15.00 -11.40 -10.31
CA GLN A 47 -15.42 -10.23 -9.54
C GLN A 47 -14.85 -8.96 -10.18
N SER A 48 -15.73 -8.01 -10.49
CA SER A 48 -15.36 -6.67 -10.98
C SER A 48 -16.06 -5.60 -10.16
N LEU A 49 -15.32 -4.58 -9.74
CA LEU A 49 -15.86 -3.39 -9.07
C LEU A 49 -15.45 -2.16 -9.88
N THR A 50 -16.37 -1.22 -10.02
CA THR A 50 -16.13 0.06 -10.70
C THR A 50 -16.72 1.18 -9.86
N TYR A 51 -15.98 2.27 -9.72
CA TYR A 51 -16.35 3.45 -8.96
C TYR A 51 -16.11 4.68 -9.84
N ASP A 52 -17.20 5.28 -10.32
CA ASP A 52 -17.24 6.54 -11.09
C ASP A 52 -17.47 7.76 -10.19
N PHE A 53 -17.78 7.56 -8.91
CA PHE A 53 -18.07 8.57 -7.90
C PHE A 53 -19.25 9.50 -8.18
N ASP A 54 -19.97 9.31 -9.28
CA ASP A 54 -21.03 10.21 -9.76
C ASP A 54 -22.25 10.26 -8.85
N ASN A 55 -22.50 9.16 -8.13
CA ASN A 55 -23.61 9.04 -7.18
C ASN A 55 -23.20 9.33 -5.73
N ASP A 56 -21.93 9.68 -5.47
CA ASP A 56 -21.45 10.01 -4.14
C ASP A 56 -21.71 11.47 -3.76
N ASN A 57 -21.83 11.74 -2.46
CA ASN A 57 -22.14 13.07 -1.96
C ASN A 57 -20.94 14.02 -2.06
N ALA A 58 -21.07 15.11 -2.80
CA ALA A 58 -20.05 16.14 -2.89
C ALA A 58 -19.68 16.70 -1.50
N GLY A 59 -18.38 16.95 -1.27
CA GLY A 59 -17.83 17.42 -0.01
C GLY A 59 -17.56 16.34 1.04
N ALA A 60 -17.98 15.10 0.81
CA ALA A 60 -17.75 13.95 1.68
C ALA A 60 -16.69 13.01 1.09
N ILE A 61 -16.16 12.13 1.90
CA ILE A 61 -15.41 10.95 1.43
C ILE A 61 -16.38 10.04 0.66
N PRO A 62 -15.97 9.41 -0.46
CA PRO A 62 -16.88 8.57 -1.22
C PRO A 62 -17.35 7.37 -0.39
N ALA A 63 -18.59 6.95 -0.62
CA ALA A 63 -19.15 5.76 0.00
C ALA A 63 -18.29 4.53 -0.30
N LYS A 64 -18.23 3.57 0.64
CA LYS A 64 -17.44 2.33 0.50
C LYS A 64 -15.92 2.54 0.48
N PHE A 65 -15.46 3.69 0.97
CA PHE A 65 -14.04 4.01 1.13
C PHE A 65 -13.76 4.62 2.50
N HIS A 66 -12.55 4.42 2.97
CA HIS A 66 -12.03 5.12 4.15
C HIS A 66 -10.65 5.69 3.87
N GLY A 67 -10.34 6.79 4.56
CA GLY A 67 -9.04 7.42 4.55
C GLY A 67 -8.06 6.70 5.48
N ALA A 68 -6.78 6.68 5.09
CA ALA A 68 -5.68 6.23 5.94
C ALA A 68 -4.40 6.98 5.56
N ARG A 69 -3.32 6.75 6.28
CA ARG A 69 -2.02 7.37 6.01
C ARG A 69 -0.87 6.44 6.39
N THR A 70 0.14 6.39 5.53
CA THR A 70 1.48 5.89 5.87
C THR A 70 2.38 7.07 6.19
N GLY A 71 3.32 6.91 7.10
CA GLY A 71 4.32 7.93 7.43
C GLY A 71 3.82 8.99 8.42
N GLN A 72 4.20 10.25 8.21
CA GLN A 72 4.02 11.36 9.15
C GLN A 72 3.01 12.40 8.61
N GLY A 73 2.84 13.52 9.32
CA GLY A 73 1.96 14.63 8.94
C GLY A 73 0.48 14.36 9.25
N SER A 74 -0.40 15.18 8.67
CA SER A 74 -1.85 15.01 8.81
C SER A 74 -2.39 13.90 7.90
N GLU A 75 -3.57 13.40 8.19
CA GLU A 75 -4.30 12.52 7.26
C GLU A 75 -4.64 13.23 5.95
N GLY A 76 -4.89 12.46 4.90
CA GLY A 76 -5.38 13.01 3.63
C GLY A 76 -6.77 13.61 3.79
N LYS A 77 -7.06 14.64 3.00
CA LYS A 77 -8.42 15.18 2.87
C LYS A 77 -9.00 14.69 1.56
N TRP A 78 -9.68 13.57 1.61
CA TRP A 78 -10.36 12.96 0.48
C TRP A 78 -11.80 13.44 0.42
N VAL A 79 -12.21 13.97 -0.74
CA VAL A 79 -13.55 14.49 -0.94
C VAL A 79 -14.04 14.19 -2.36
N VAL A 80 -15.33 13.93 -2.49
CA VAL A 80 -16.02 13.95 -3.78
C VAL A 80 -16.26 15.39 -4.19
N MET A 81 -15.98 15.74 -5.44
CA MET A 81 -16.22 17.08 -5.97
C MET A 81 -16.52 17.05 -7.47
N THR A 82 -17.23 18.06 -7.94
CA THR A 82 -17.56 18.20 -9.36
C THR A 82 -16.33 18.67 -10.16
N ASP A 83 -16.05 17.99 -11.28
CA ASP A 83 -15.08 18.44 -12.29
C ASP A 83 -15.67 18.27 -13.70
N THR A 84 -15.86 19.38 -14.40
CA THR A 84 -16.42 19.40 -15.76
C THR A 84 -15.52 18.71 -16.80
N THR A 85 -14.25 18.45 -16.45
CA THR A 85 -13.27 17.77 -17.32
C THR A 85 -13.13 16.28 -16.96
N ALA A 86 -13.91 15.77 -15.99
CA ALA A 86 -13.88 14.37 -15.58
C ALA A 86 -14.12 13.40 -16.75
N SER A 87 -13.57 12.19 -16.64
CA SER A 87 -13.78 11.12 -17.63
C SER A 87 -15.22 10.62 -17.60
N SER A 88 -15.75 10.32 -16.42
CA SER A 88 -17.18 10.25 -16.14
C SER A 88 -17.63 11.52 -15.43
N LYS A 89 -18.88 11.87 -15.51
CA LYS A 89 -19.41 13.14 -14.98
C LYS A 89 -20.65 12.88 -14.13
N PRO A 90 -20.86 13.69 -13.09
CA PRO A 90 -20.25 15.01 -12.84
C PRO A 90 -19.07 15.01 -11.87
N ASN A 91 -18.80 13.92 -11.14
CA ASN A 91 -17.96 13.92 -9.96
C ASN A 91 -16.61 13.22 -10.15
N VAL A 92 -15.69 13.57 -9.28
CA VAL A 92 -14.38 12.91 -9.10
C VAL A 92 -14.12 12.77 -7.61
N VAL A 93 -13.24 11.87 -7.20
CA VAL A 93 -12.67 11.92 -5.86
C VAL A 93 -11.33 12.65 -5.89
N ALA A 94 -11.11 13.55 -4.94
CA ALA A 94 -9.91 14.37 -4.85
C ALA A 94 -9.22 14.26 -3.49
N GLN A 95 -7.89 14.14 -3.49
CA GLN A 95 -7.06 14.49 -2.34
C GLN A 95 -6.76 15.98 -2.41
N THR A 96 -7.15 16.74 -1.39
CA THR A 96 -7.09 18.22 -1.39
C THR A 96 -6.23 18.83 -0.28
N SER A 97 -5.68 18.01 0.63
CA SER A 97 -4.77 18.50 1.67
C SER A 97 -3.43 18.93 1.07
N THR A 98 -2.94 20.11 1.47
CA THR A 98 -1.68 20.70 1.03
C THR A 98 -0.58 20.62 2.11
N ASP A 99 -0.67 19.65 3.03
CA ASP A 99 0.36 19.39 4.03
C ASP A 99 1.67 18.96 3.36
N LYS A 100 2.72 19.75 3.54
CA LYS A 100 4.04 19.61 2.89
C LYS A 100 4.98 18.59 3.56
N THR A 101 4.51 17.82 4.54
CA THR A 101 5.32 16.77 5.17
C THR A 101 5.77 15.75 4.12
N ASP A 102 7.06 15.66 3.84
CA ASP A 102 7.59 14.88 2.71
C ASP A 102 7.31 13.37 2.86
N TYR A 103 7.53 12.79 4.04
CA TYR A 103 7.24 11.38 4.30
C TYR A 103 5.79 11.17 4.76
N ARG A 104 4.86 11.65 3.97
CA ARG A 104 3.42 11.59 4.17
C ARG A 104 2.77 10.99 2.93
N PHE A 105 2.03 9.90 3.12
CA PHE A 105 1.38 9.16 2.03
C PHE A 105 -0.10 8.96 2.33
N PRO A 106 -0.97 9.90 1.94
CA PRO A 106 -2.42 9.74 2.05
C PRO A 106 -2.92 8.57 1.21
N LEU A 107 -3.81 7.77 1.81
CA LEU A 107 -4.46 6.62 1.21
C LEU A 107 -5.98 6.82 1.20
N LEU A 108 -6.64 6.34 0.15
CA LEU A 108 -8.08 6.11 0.10
C LEU A 108 -8.29 4.64 -0.25
N ILE A 109 -8.81 3.87 0.69
CA ILE A 109 -8.85 2.40 0.62
C ILE A 109 -10.29 1.96 0.39
N SER A 110 -10.53 1.08 -0.60
CA SER A 110 -11.84 0.48 -0.82
C SER A 110 -12.20 -0.49 0.31
N ASP A 111 -13.40 -0.35 0.85
CA ASP A 111 -13.97 -1.27 1.85
C ASP A 111 -14.43 -2.57 1.20
N GLU A 112 -14.68 -2.56 -0.11
CA GLU A 112 -15.19 -3.70 -0.86
C GLU A 112 -14.06 -4.55 -1.47
N GLY A 113 -14.32 -5.83 -1.59
CA GLY A 113 -13.43 -6.80 -2.23
C GLY A 113 -12.09 -7.02 -1.51
N SER A 114 -11.41 -8.04 -1.93
CA SER A 114 -10.02 -8.35 -1.60
C SER A 114 -9.45 -9.21 -2.72
N PHE A 115 -8.33 -8.81 -3.30
CA PHE A 115 -7.84 -9.34 -4.57
C PHE A 115 -6.40 -9.84 -4.42
N LYS A 116 -6.14 -11.04 -4.94
CA LYS A 116 -4.81 -11.61 -5.07
C LYS A 116 -4.26 -11.33 -6.47
N ASP A 117 -4.94 -11.86 -7.47
CA ASP A 117 -4.63 -11.64 -8.87
C ASP A 117 -5.67 -10.67 -9.44
N LEU A 118 -5.19 -9.60 -10.08
CA LEU A 118 -6.06 -8.49 -10.43
C LEU A 118 -5.54 -7.70 -11.65
N GLU A 119 -6.48 -7.01 -12.29
CA GLU A 119 -6.22 -5.82 -13.09
C GLU A 119 -6.87 -4.63 -12.37
N LEU A 120 -6.12 -3.57 -12.14
CA LEU A 120 -6.56 -2.37 -11.45
C LEU A 120 -6.22 -1.16 -12.30
N SER A 121 -7.20 -0.28 -12.54
CA SER A 121 -6.99 0.95 -13.30
C SER A 121 -7.72 2.14 -12.67
N VAL A 122 -7.23 3.35 -12.96
CA VAL A 122 -7.85 4.62 -12.55
C VAL A 122 -7.47 5.72 -13.53
N LYS A 123 -8.39 6.63 -13.80
CA LYS A 123 -8.08 7.92 -14.40
C LYS A 123 -7.62 8.88 -13.31
N PHE A 124 -6.60 9.69 -13.60
CA PHE A 124 -6.10 10.70 -12.64
C PHE A 124 -5.72 11.99 -13.33
N LYS A 125 -5.81 13.10 -12.59
CA LYS A 125 -5.31 14.41 -12.98
C LYS A 125 -4.49 14.99 -11.83
N ALA A 126 -3.17 15.14 -12.04
CA ALA A 126 -2.26 15.76 -11.08
C ALA A 126 -2.41 17.28 -11.17
N VAL A 127 -3.10 17.90 -10.19
CA VAL A 127 -3.53 19.30 -10.25
C VAL A 127 -2.48 20.25 -9.69
N ALA A 128 -2.04 20.00 -8.46
CA ALA A 128 -1.12 20.88 -7.76
C ALA A 128 -0.24 20.09 -6.77
N GLY A 129 0.75 20.78 -6.22
CA GLY A 129 1.72 20.31 -5.23
C GLY A 129 3.09 20.90 -5.56
N GLU A 130 3.83 21.31 -4.53
CA GLU A 130 5.17 21.91 -4.66
C GLU A 130 6.25 20.96 -4.17
N VAL A 131 5.96 20.16 -3.13
CA VAL A 131 6.85 19.10 -2.61
C VAL A 131 6.70 17.84 -3.46
N ASP A 132 5.46 17.53 -3.84
CA ASP A 132 5.19 16.38 -4.71
C ASP A 132 3.91 16.63 -5.54
N ARG A 133 3.79 15.96 -6.70
CA ARG A 133 2.60 16.02 -7.55
C ARG A 133 2.33 14.65 -8.13
N ALA A 134 1.89 13.75 -7.26
CA ALA A 134 1.83 12.33 -7.54
C ALA A 134 0.41 11.77 -7.45
N ALA A 135 0.16 10.79 -8.30
CA ALA A 135 -1.01 9.92 -8.29
C ALA A 135 -0.56 8.46 -8.22
N GLY A 136 -1.24 7.63 -7.45
CA GLY A 136 -0.88 6.21 -7.33
C GLY A 136 -2.06 5.27 -7.13
N LEU A 137 -1.83 4.01 -7.52
CA LEU A 137 -2.69 2.86 -7.29
C LEU A 137 -2.06 1.94 -6.25
N VAL A 138 -2.82 1.61 -5.22
CA VAL A 138 -2.44 0.66 -4.17
C VAL A 138 -3.12 -0.68 -4.40
N PHE A 139 -2.37 -1.77 -4.25
CA PHE A 139 -2.90 -3.12 -4.42
C PHE A 139 -2.25 -4.11 -3.45
N ARG A 140 -2.93 -5.24 -3.23
CA ARG A 140 -2.59 -6.24 -2.20
C ARG A 140 -2.33 -5.60 -0.83
N LEU A 141 -3.09 -4.54 -0.50
CA LEU A 141 -2.95 -3.83 0.77
C LEU A 141 -3.46 -4.70 1.92
N LYS A 142 -2.61 -4.89 2.90
CA LYS A 142 -2.91 -5.57 4.17
C LYS A 142 -3.38 -4.57 5.24
N ASP A 143 -2.70 -3.44 5.30
CA ASP A 143 -2.96 -2.29 6.16
C ASP A 143 -2.24 -1.06 5.62
N ALA A 144 -2.39 0.10 6.27
CA ALA A 144 -1.79 1.36 5.86
C ALA A 144 -0.24 1.37 5.82
N ASN A 145 0.42 0.31 6.27
CA ASN A 145 1.88 0.20 6.33
C ASN A 145 2.44 -0.99 5.54
N ASN A 146 1.57 -1.79 4.87
CA ASN A 146 1.97 -3.01 4.18
C ASN A 146 1.18 -3.17 2.87
N TYR A 147 1.77 -2.79 1.71
CA TYR A 147 1.11 -2.80 0.41
C TYR A 147 2.10 -2.63 -0.76
N TYR A 148 1.64 -2.91 -1.97
CA TYR A 148 2.27 -2.43 -3.21
C TYR A 148 1.68 -1.09 -3.64
N ILE A 149 2.53 -0.25 -4.24
CA ILE A 149 2.14 1.04 -4.83
C ILE A 149 2.86 1.28 -6.15
N VAL A 150 2.10 1.59 -7.21
CA VAL A 150 2.63 2.20 -8.42
C VAL A 150 2.17 3.66 -8.48
N ARG A 151 3.08 4.58 -8.80
CA ARG A 151 2.76 6.00 -8.86
C ARG A 151 3.43 6.72 -10.03
N ALA A 152 2.71 7.66 -10.65
CA ALA A 152 3.26 8.68 -11.53
C ALA A 152 3.49 9.99 -10.75
N ASN A 153 4.51 10.76 -11.14
CA ASN A 153 4.85 12.04 -10.53
C ASN A 153 5.14 13.09 -11.60
N ALA A 154 4.35 14.15 -11.61
CA ALA A 154 4.43 15.22 -12.58
C ALA A 154 5.49 16.29 -12.27
N LEU A 155 6.08 16.33 -11.06
CA LEU A 155 7.23 17.16 -10.76
C LEU A 155 8.56 16.48 -11.11
N GLU A 156 8.61 15.16 -11.00
CA GLU A 156 9.83 14.38 -11.18
C GLU A 156 9.90 13.69 -12.55
N ASP A 157 8.84 13.76 -13.37
CA ASP A 157 8.74 13.10 -14.66
C ASP A 157 9.11 11.62 -14.60
N ASN A 158 8.47 10.91 -13.66
CA ASN A 158 8.76 9.50 -13.48
C ASN A 158 7.54 8.66 -13.05
N TYR A 159 7.69 7.36 -13.25
CA TYR A 159 6.75 6.31 -12.90
C TYR A 159 7.49 5.24 -12.10
N ARG A 160 7.00 4.91 -10.90
CA ARG A 160 7.74 4.07 -9.97
C ARG A 160 6.84 3.02 -9.33
N LEU A 161 7.40 1.82 -9.13
CA LEU A 161 6.78 0.71 -8.44
C LEU A 161 7.54 0.44 -7.13
N TYR A 162 6.79 0.36 -6.02
CA TYR A 162 7.34 0.15 -4.68
C TYR A 162 6.58 -0.94 -3.95
N HIS A 163 7.22 -1.53 -2.95
CA HIS A 163 6.55 -2.12 -1.81
C HIS A 163 6.71 -1.21 -0.57
N VAL A 164 5.70 -1.19 0.29
CA VAL A 164 5.74 -0.57 1.62
C VAL A 164 5.64 -1.70 2.64
N ILE A 165 6.63 -1.81 3.53
CA ILE A 165 6.72 -2.84 4.56
C ILE A 165 6.94 -2.14 5.89
N LYS A 166 6.02 -2.34 6.85
CA LYS A 166 6.05 -1.67 8.16
C LYS A 166 6.24 -0.15 8.02
N GLY A 167 5.58 0.45 7.03
CA GLY A 167 5.64 1.88 6.74
C GLY A 167 6.88 2.33 5.96
N SER A 168 7.87 1.48 5.75
CA SER A 168 9.07 1.80 4.96
C SER A 168 8.85 1.53 3.48
N ARG A 169 8.96 2.57 2.64
CA ARG A 169 8.76 2.50 1.19
C ARG A 169 10.07 2.24 0.46
N ARG A 170 10.12 1.17 -0.33
CA ARG A 170 11.28 0.79 -1.15
C ARG A 170 10.88 0.61 -2.62
N GLN A 171 11.54 1.36 -3.51
CA GLN A 171 11.41 1.19 -4.95
C GLN A 171 12.13 -0.08 -5.41
N PHE A 172 11.50 -0.85 -6.33
CA PHE A 172 12.14 -2.00 -6.96
C PHE A 172 12.03 -1.99 -8.49
N ALA A 173 11.17 -1.13 -9.09
CA ALA A 173 11.14 -0.92 -10.53
C ALA A 173 10.68 0.50 -10.87
N GLY A 174 10.89 0.94 -12.13
CA GLY A 174 10.45 2.26 -12.58
C GLY A 174 10.86 2.60 -14.00
N ALA A 175 10.30 3.71 -14.50
CA ALA A 175 10.61 4.32 -15.79
C ALA A 175 10.63 5.84 -15.67
N ASN A 176 11.38 6.52 -16.54
CA ASN A 176 11.41 7.98 -16.65
C ASN A 176 10.76 8.38 -17.98
N PHE A 177 9.79 9.24 -17.91
CA PHE A 177 9.14 9.88 -19.04
C PHE A 177 8.34 11.08 -18.55
N LYS A 178 7.94 11.97 -19.47
CA LYS A 178 7.13 13.14 -19.15
C LYS A 178 5.79 12.73 -18.59
N VAL A 179 5.44 13.26 -17.41
CA VAL A 179 4.12 13.16 -16.79
C VAL A 179 3.55 14.56 -16.72
N THR A 180 2.49 14.85 -17.52
CA THR A 180 1.91 16.19 -17.57
C THR A 180 1.00 16.47 -16.38
N SER A 181 0.99 17.74 -15.93
CA SER A 181 0.06 18.23 -14.91
C SER A 181 -1.18 18.83 -15.55
N GLY A 182 -2.31 18.73 -14.85
CA GLY A 182 -3.56 19.36 -15.29
C GLY A 182 -4.31 18.60 -16.38
N GLU A 183 -3.78 17.50 -16.84
CA GLU A 183 -4.37 16.62 -17.85
C GLU A 183 -4.79 15.29 -17.26
N TRP A 184 -5.81 14.65 -17.84
CA TRP A 184 -6.27 13.33 -17.46
C TRP A 184 -5.38 12.25 -18.10
N HIS A 185 -4.93 11.32 -17.27
CA HIS A 185 -4.10 10.17 -17.63
C HIS A 185 -4.67 8.89 -16.99
N GLU A 186 -4.18 7.75 -17.44
CA GLU A 186 -4.55 6.44 -16.86
C GLU A 186 -3.34 5.77 -16.23
N LEU A 187 -3.53 5.29 -14.99
CA LEU A 187 -2.70 4.26 -14.40
C LEU A 187 -3.41 2.91 -14.51
N ARG A 188 -2.68 1.86 -14.92
CA ARG A 188 -3.18 0.49 -14.89
C ARG A 188 -2.10 -0.48 -14.42
N VAL A 189 -2.50 -1.43 -13.61
CA VAL A 189 -1.65 -2.51 -13.09
C VAL A 189 -2.30 -3.85 -13.39
N GLU A 190 -1.53 -4.79 -13.89
CA GLU A 190 -1.85 -6.22 -13.89
C GLU A 190 -0.92 -6.90 -12.89
N CYS A 191 -1.48 -7.63 -11.93
CA CYS A 191 -0.73 -8.39 -10.94
C CYS A 191 -1.27 -9.81 -10.89
N VAL A 192 -0.47 -10.78 -11.36
CA VAL A 192 -0.83 -12.21 -11.41
C VAL A 192 0.35 -13.03 -10.86
N GLY A 193 0.10 -13.81 -9.81
CA GLY A 193 1.18 -14.45 -9.06
C GLY A 193 2.15 -13.40 -8.49
N ASN A 194 3.43 -13.50 -8.81
CA ASN A 194 4.45 -12.51 -8.46
C ASN A 194 4.80 -11.54 -9.60
N LYS A 195 4.16 -11.69 -10.76
CA LYS A 195 4.40 -10.82 -11.92
C LYS A 195 3.53 -9.58 -11.83
N ILE A 196 4.16 -8.41 -12.00
CA ILE A 196 3.51 -7.10 -11.95
C ILE A 196 3.85 -6.35 -13.24
N ILE A 197 2.83 -5.93 -13.97
CA ILE A 197 2.97 -5.12 -15.18
C ILE A 197 2.23 -3.81 -14.96
N CYS A 198 2.91 -2.67 -15.18
CA CYS A 198 2.31 -1.36 -15.01
C CYS A 198 2.29 -0.59 -16.31
N TYR A 199 1.15 0.04 -16.58
CA TYR A 199 0.86 0.79 -17.79
C TYR A 199 0.55 2.25 -17.45
N TYR A 200 0.93 3.14 -18.34
CA TYR A 200 0.59 4.56 -18.32
C TYR A 200 0.00 4.93 -19.67
N ASP A 201 -1.22 5.45 -19.70
CA ASP A 201 -1.99 5.74 -20.93
C ASP A 201 -1.98 4.57 -21.93
N GLY A 202 -2.26 3.37 -21.42
CA GLY A 202 -2.29 2.13 -22.18
C GLY A 202 -0.91 1.54 -22.56
N ALA A 203 0.17 2.32 -22.49
CA ALA A 203 1.51 1.86 -22.83
C ALA A 203 2.19 1.15 -21.63
N LYS A 204 2.68 -0.09 -21.84
CA LYS A 204 3.48 -0.79 -20.84
C LYS A 204 4.78 -0.02 -20.55
N LYS A 205 4.99 0.34 -19.28
CA LYS A 205 6.17 1.08 -18.80
C LYS A 205 7.05 0.29 -17.85
N ILE A 206 6.46 -0.62 -17.05
CA ILE A 206 7.18 -1.42 -16.06
C ILE A 206 6.73 -2.87 -16.20
N GLU A 207 7.66 -3.78 -16.10
CA GLU A 207 7.43 -5.21 -15.88
C GLU A 207 8.43 -5.69 -14.83
N ALA A 208 7.93 -6.29 -13.75
CA ALA A 208 8.75 -6.72 -12.61
C ALA A 208 8.17 -7.97 -11.96
N THR A 209 8.95 -8.60 -11.11
CA THR A 209 8.50 -9.68 -10.23
C THR A 209 8.86 -9.34 -8.78
N ASP A 210 7.93 -9.59 -7.86
CA ASP A 210 8.16 -9.41 -6.43
C ASP A 210 7.28 -10.37 -5.62
N ASP A 211 7.85 -10.99 -4.60
CA ASP A 211 7.21 -12.00 -3.76
C ASP A 211 6.84 -11.50 -2.36
N THR A 212 6.89 -10.19 -2.12
CA THR A 212 6.67 -9.59 -0.80
C THR A 212 5.23 -9.82 -0.29
N PHE A 213 4.23 -9.56 -1.13
CA PHE A 213 2.82 -9.78 -0.77
C PHE A 213 2.20 -10.79 -1.73
N LYS A 214 1.92 -12.00 -1.24
CA LYS A 214 1.41 -13.15 -2.04
C LYS A 214 -0.08 -13.39 -1.88
N ASP A 215 -0.68 -12.85 -0.82
CA ASP A 215 -2.08 -13.09 -0.46
C ASP A 215 -3.00 -12.00 -0.99
N THR A 216 -4.31 -12.25 -0.86
CA THR A 216 -5.34 -11.24 -1.15
C THR A 216 -5.13 -9.99 -0.30
N GLY A 217 -5.50 -8.82 -0.84
CA GLY A 217 -5.49 -7.55 -0.13
C GLY A 217 -6.42 -6.54 -0.77
N LYS A 218 -6.62 -5.41 -0.10
CA LYS A 218 -7.45 -4.31 -0.58
C LYS A 218 -6.76 -3.57 -1.73
N VAL A 219 -7.56 -2.74 -2.41
CA VAL A 219 -7.10 -1.78 -3.43
C VAL A 219 -7.44 -0.37 -3.00
N GLY A 220 -6.78 0.62 -3.59
CA GLY A 220 -7.04 2.01 -3.26
C GLY A 220 -6.21 3.01 -4.05
N LEU A 221 -6.36 4.28 -3.67
CA LEU A 221 -5.68 5.43 -4.23
C LEU A 221 -4.61 5.94 -3.26
N TRP A 222 -3.63 6.63 -3.80
CA TRP A 222 -2.47 7.10 -3.06
C TRP A 222 -1.99 8.45 -3.59
N THR A 223 -1.53 9.32 -2.68
CA THR A 223 -0.81 10.54 -3.02
C THR A 223 0.41 10.71 -2.11
N LYS A 224 1.25 11.71 -2.37
CA LYS A 224 2.39 12.05 -1.52
C LYS A 224 2.39 13.54 -1.16
N ALA A 225 2.77 13.83 0.10
CA ALA A 225 2.94 15.19 0.63
C ALA A 225 1.75 16.10 0.29
N ASP A 226 2.01 17.25 -0.35
CA ASP A 226 1.04 18.26 -0.71
C ASP A 226 0.36 18.03 -2.09
N SER A 227 0.46 16.84 -2.66
CA SER A 227 -0.16 16.51 -3.95
C SER A 227 -1.66 16.71 -3.90
N VAL A 228 -2.18 17.66 -4.69
CA VAL A 228 -3.60 17.77 -5.00
C VAL A 228 -3.86 17.01 -6.29
N THR A 229 -4.62 15.93 -6.19
CA THR A 229 -4.83 15.01 -7.31
C THR A 229 -6.29 14.57 -7.35
N TYR A 230 -6.88 14.59 -8.55
CA TYR A 230 -8.21 14.10 -8.84
C TYR A 230 -8.12 12.70 -9.43
N PHE A 231 -9.10 11.86 -9.09
CA PHE A 231 -9.22 10.49 -9.57
C PHE A 231 -10.65 10.20 -10.00
N ASP A 232 -10.78 9.39 -11.04
CA ASP A 232 -12.04 8.98 -11.62
C ASP A 232 -11.96 7.56 -12.20
N ASP A 233 -13.09 6.90 -12.42
CA ASP A 233 -13.16 5.58 -13.07
C ASP A 233 -12.20 4.53 -12.44
N LEU A 234 -12.18 4.43 -11.10
CA LEU A 234 -11.42 3.36 -10.44
C LEU A 234 -12.10 2.02 -10.74
N LYS A 235 -11.36 1.11 -11.37
CA LYS A 235 -11.85 -0.22 -11.73
C LYS A 235 -10.88 -1.31 -11.28
N VAL A 236 -11.41 -2.37 -10.67
CA VAL A 236 -10.67 -3.59 -10.36
C VAL A 236 -11.40 -4.82 -10.93
N VAL A 237 -10.63 -5.72 -11.54
CA VAL A 237 -11.10 -7.00 -12.07
C VAL A 237 -10.23 -8.10 -11.50
N ALA A 238 -10.84 -9.10 -10.84
CA ALA A 238 -10.17 -10.32 -10.42
C ALA A 238 -9.75 -11.15 -11.65
N LYS A 239 -8.53 -11.67 -11.63
CA LYS A 239 -7.94 -12.53 -12.70
C LYS A 239 -7.95 -14.00 -12.27
#